data_5574ec52422b8341c2f148b1c0d90ae4
#
_entry.id   5574ec52422b8341c2f148b1c0d90ae4
#
_cell.length_a   1.000
_cell.length_b   1.000
_cell.length_c   1.000
_cell.angle_alpha   90.00
_cell.angle_beta   90.00
_cell.angle_gamma   90.00
#
_symmetry.space_group_name_H-M   'P 1'
#
loop_
_entity.id
_entity.type
_entity.pdbx_description
1 polymer ?
#
loop_
_entity_poly.entity_id
_entity_poly.type
_entity_poly.pdbx_seq_one_letter_code
_entity_poly.pdbx_strand_id
1 'polypeptide(L)'
;MFTPIRRFAAGLAMALLLAGCTSQKDSFVIDSASSTPGTQVTRNGEVLKLAGPGIGIGQKLPTTELVDATTMKPVNLADSQGAVLFLSIVPSIDTKVCETQTHYLGEQGDKLPADVKRITISRDTPFAQIRFAKEAKLEDVRYLSDYKEGAFGRSIGLLIESSRLLARSVILVDKHGVVRYIQVVPDTTHLPEMEKAFAEAAALAKLP
;
A
#
# COMPACT_ATOMS: atom_id res chain seq x y z
N MET A 1 -77.70 21.18 -36.86
CA MET A 1 -76.81 22.13 -36.26
C MET A 1 -75.92 21.31 -35.29
N PHE A 2 -74.80 20.76 -35.80
CA PHE A 2 -73.89 19.83 -35.06
C PHE A 2 -72.55 20.53 -34.76
N THR A 3 -72.28 20.67 -33.46
CA THR A 3 -70.99 21.22 -32.96
C THR A 3 -70.00 20.09 -32.76
N PRO A 4 -68.73 20.19 -33.23
CA PRO A 4 -67.76 19.15 -32.97
C PRO A 4 -67.02 19.38 -31.65
N ILE A 5 -66.96 18.31 -30.85
CA ILE A 5 -66.20 18.22 -29.61
C ILE A 5 -64.70 18.12 -29.90
N ARG A 6 -63.89 19.10 -29.50
CA ARG A 6 -62.43 19.07 -29.53
C ARG A 6 -61.90 18.22 -28.35
N ARG A 7 -61.26 17.10 -28.69
CA ARG A 7 -60.50 16.29 -27.73
C ARG A 7 -59.09 16.91 -27.54
N PHE A 8 -58.82 17.41 -26.35
CA PHE A 8 -57.48 17.76 -25.94
C PHE A 8 -56.76 16.47 -25.50
N ALA A 9 -55.71 16.11 -26.25
CA ALA A 9 -54.74 15.06 -25.83
C ALA A 9 -53.70 15.70 -24.91
N ALA A 10 -53.73 15.41 -23.63
CA ALA A 10 -52.71 15.79 -22.69
C ALA A 10 -51.54 14.78 -22.81
N GLY A 11 -50.45 15.21 -23.43
CA GLY A 11 -49.21 14.44 -23.48
C GLY A 11 -48.48 14.53 -22.14
N LEU A 12 -48.39 13.43 -21.42
CA LEU A 12 -47.61 13.29 -20.17
C LEU A 12 -46.18 13.03 -20.56
N ALA A 13 -45.32 14.06 -20.52
CA ALA A 13 -43.87 13.92 -20.69
C ALA A 13 -43.25 13.36 -19.39
N MET A 14 -42.92 12.08 -19.40
CA MET A 14 -42.23 11.39 -18.31
C MET A 14 -40.75 11.70 -18.43
N ALA A 15 -40.23 12.66 -17.65
CA ALA A 15 -38.81 12.95 -17.54
C ALA A 15 -38.15 11.84 -16.74
N LEU A 16 -37.36 10.97 -17.42
CA LEU A 16 -36.45 10.03 -16.78
C LEU A 16 -35.31 10.81 -16.15
N LEU A 17 -35.31 10.95 -14.81
CA LEU A 17 -34.16 11.37 -14.03
C LEU A 17 -33.16 10.20 -13.98
N LEU A 18 -32.18 10.22 -14.85
CA LEU A 18 -30.99 9.38 -14.76
C LEU A 18 -30.18 9.89 -13.56
N ALA A 19 -30.43 9.31 -12.36
CA ALA A 19 -29.53 9.46 -11.23
C ALA A 19 -28.23 8.72 -11.56
N GLY A 20 -27.27 9.43 -12.14
CA GLY A 20 -25.91 8.95 -12.30
C GLY A 20 -25.31 8.80 -10.90
N CYS A 21 -25.10 7.56 -10.44
CA CYS A 21 -24.23 7.28 -9.30
C CYS A 21 -22.82 7.69 -9.71
N THR A 22 -22.41 8.92 -9.39
CA THR A 22 -21.01 9.30 -9.39
C THR A 22 -20.35 8.57 -8.22
N SER A 23 -19.61 7.50 -8.53
CA SER A 23 -18.70 6.88 -7.58
C SER A 23 -17.73 7.96 -7.12
N GLN A 24 -17.90 8.45 -5.90
CA GLN A 24 -16.99 9.40 -5.28
C GLN A 24 -15.68 8.65 -5.04
N LYS A 25 -14.66 8.96 -5.84
CA LYS A 25 -13.32 8.41 -5.66
C LYS A 25 -12.79 9.01 -4.36
N ASP A 26 -12.57 8.19 -3.34
CA ASP A 26 -11.97 8.63 -2.08
C ASP A 26 -10.61 9.28 -2.42
N SER A 27 -10.48 10.58 -2.18
CA SER A 27 -9.22 11.29 -2.37
C SER A 27 -8.47 11.32 -1.03
N PHE A 28 -7.38 10.56 -0.95
CA PHE A 28 -6.49 10.59 0.21
C PHE A 28 -5.40 11.64 0.03
N VAL A 29 -4.96 12.22 1.13
CA VAL A 29 -3.81 13.13 1.15
C VAL A 29 -2.55 12.33 0.81
N ILE A 30 -1.75 12.83 -0.13
CA ILE A 30 -0.41 12.31 -0.41
C ILE A 30 0.57 13.15 0.40
N ASP A 31 1.37 12.49 1.24
CA ASP A 31 2.36 13.16 2.08
C ASP A 31 3.73 13.07 1.43
N SER A 32 4.40 14.21 1.27
CA SER A 32 5.76 14.28 0.72
C SER A 32 6.84 14.25 1.81
N ALA A 33 6.45 14.44 3.07
CA ALA A 33 7.36 14.34 4.19
C ALA A 33 7.63 12.88 4.59
N SER A 34 8.67 12.68 5.39
CA SER A 34 9.03 11.38 5.95
C SER A 34 9.38 11.51 7.42
N SER A 35 8.77 10.69 8.27
CA SER A 35 9.22 10.47 9.64
C SER A 35 10.47 9.60 9.64
N THR A 36 11.22 9.67 10.75
CA THR A 36 12.40 8.80 10.95
C THR A 36 11.96 7.48 11.55
N PRO A 37 12.35 6.31 10.97
CA PRO A 37 12.13 5.01 11.59
C PRO A 37 12.67 4.95 13.03
N GLY A 38 11.95 4.27 13.91
CA GLY A 38 12.31 4.15 15.34
C GLY A 38 11.96 5.38 16.19
N THR A 39 11.26 6.38 15.63
CA THR A 39 10.79 7.55 16.39
C THR A 39 9.27 7.51 16.60
N GLN A 40 8.52 8.21 15.78
CA GLN A 40 7.06 8.30 15.89
C GLN A 40 6.40 8.66 14.55
N VAL A 41 5.12 8.33 14.45
CA VAL A 41 4.19 8.80 13.42
C VAL A 41 2.93 9.32 14.10
N THR A 42 1.95 9.80 13.34
CA THR A 42 0.66 10.22 13.88
C THR A 42 -0.49 9.47 13.23
N ARG A 43 -1.65 9.52 13.86
CA ARG A 43 -2.94 9.14 13.27
C ARG A 43 -3.97 10.21 13.67
N ASN A 44 -4.39 11.02 12.70
CA ASN A 44 -5.29 12.16 12.97
C ASN A 44 -4.78 13.05 14.13
N GLY A 45 -3.47 13.32 14.18
CA GLY A 45 -2.84 14.12 15.23
C GLY A 45 -2.46 13.39 16.51
N GLU A 46 -2.92 12.16 16.74
CA GLU A 46 -2.47 11.33 17.85
C GLU A 46 -1.07 10.78 17.58
N VAL A 47 -0.15 10.96 18.53
CA VAL A 47 1.24 10.48 18.41
C VAL A 47 1.33 8.99 18.69
N LEU A 48 1.94 8.26 17.78
CA LEU A 48 2.17 6.82 17.83
C LEU A 48 3.68 6.54 17.81
N LYS A 49 4.22 6.03 18.91
CA LYS A 49 5.64 5.67 19.03
C LYS A 49 5.96 4.43 18.22
N LEU A 50 7.15 4.42 17.62
CA LEU A 50 7.67 3.28 16.85
C LEU A 50 8.72 2.52 17.69
N ALA A 51 8.56 1.20 17.74
CA ALA A 51 9.48 0.31 18.45
C ALA A 51 10.68 -0.08 17.56
N GLY A 52 11.84 -0.14 18.16
CA GLY A 52 13.07 -0.62 17.54
C GLY A 52 14.04 0.47 17.11
N PRO A 53 15.23 0.08 16.62
CA PRO A 53 16.32 1.03 16.35
C PRO A 53 16.11 1.90 15.12
N GLY A 54 15.24 1.46 14.22
CA GLY A 54 15.08 2.08 12.90
C GLY A 54 16.10 1.60 11.87
N ILE A 55 15.81 1.88 10.60
CA ILE A 55 16.70 1.63 9.46
C ILE A 55 16.85 2.90 8.64
N GLY A 56 18.01 3.11 8.03
CA GLY A 56 18.31 4.26 7.19
C GLY A 56 18.84 3.88 5.81
N ILE A 57 18.92 4.90 4.94
CA ILE A 57 19.55 4.76 3.61
C ILE A 57 21.02 4.35 3.79
N GLY A 58 21.48 3.42 2.95
CA GLY A 58 22.83 2.87 2.99
C GLY A 58 23.00 1.66 3.90
N GLN A 59 22.02 1.33 4.73
CA GLN A 59 22.04 0.14 5.57
C GLN A 59 21.47 -1.07 4.83
N LYS A 60 21.93 -2.27 5.21
CA LYS A 60 21.35 -3.53 4.74
C LYS A 60 20.08 -3.86 5.52
N LEU A 61 19.14 -4.53 4.86
CA LEU A 61 17.99 -5.10 5.56
C LEU A 61 18.46 -6.08 6.65
N PRO A 62 17.85 -6.02 7.86
CA PRO A 62 18.15 -6.96 8.92
C PRO A 62 17.65 -8.36 8.57
N THR A 63 18.36 -9.37 9.08
CA THR A 63 17.94 -10.77 9.00
C THR A 63 16.77 -11.01 9.93
N THR A 64 15.55 -11.06 9.38
CA THR A 64 14.31 -11.30 10.13
C THR A 64 13.35 -12.12 9.28
N GLU A 65 12.54 -12.95 9.95
CA GLU A 65 11.59 -13.83 9.30
C GLU A 65 10.23 -13.12 9.10
N LEU A 66 9.73 -13.18 7.88
CA LEU A 66 8.36 -12.92 7.48
C LEU A 66 7.72 -14.23 7.02
N VAL A 67 6.40 -14.28 6.91
CA VAL A 67 5.70 -15.43 6.33
C VAL A 67 5.14 -15.06 4.97
N ASP A 68 5.52 -15.81 3.94
CA ASP A 68 4.95 -15.66 2.60
C ASP A 68 3.50 -16.15 2.60
N ALA A 69 2.58 -15.26 2.22
CA ALA A 69 1.15 -15.55 2.33
C ALA A 69 0.70 -16.68 1.39
N THR A 70 1.33 -16.83 0.23
CA THR A 70 0.97 -17.87 -0.75
C THR A 70 1.49 -19.24 -0.36
N THR A 71 2.75 -19.31 0.07
CA THR A 71 3.42 -20.59 0.34
C THR A 71 3.36 -21.02 1.81
N MET A 72 2.98 -20.11 2.71
CA MET A 72 3.01 -20.27 4.18
C MET A 72 4.42 -20.56 4.73
N LYS A 73 5.46 -20.33 3.93
CA LYS A 73 6.86 -20.58 4.33
C LYS A 73 7.50 -19.31 4.88
N PRO A 74 8.51 -19.47 5.77
CA PRO A 74 9.31 -18.35 6.21
C PRO A 74 10.13 -17.77 5.06
N VAL A 75 10.29 -16.45 5.08
CA VAL A 75 11.08 -15.67 4.10
C VAL A 75 11.90 -14.64 4.85
N ASN A 76 13.17 -14.55 4.51
CA ASN A 76 14.05 -13.50 4.96
C ASN A 76 14.40 -12.60 3.76
N LEU A 77 14.03 -11.33 3.81
CA LEU A 77 14.29 -10.39 2.71
C LEU A 77 15.78 -10.03 2.57
N ALA A 78 16.58 -10.19 3.61
CA ALA A 78 18.05 -9.99 3.54
C ALA A 78 18.72 -10.99 2.59
N ASP A 79 18.07 -12.13 2.32
CA ASP A 79 18.58 -13.17 1.40
C ASP A 79 18.18 -12.91 -0.07
N SER A 80 17.33 -11.89 -0.32
CA SER A 80 16.82 -11.54 -1.65
C SER A 80 17.82 -10.69 -2.42
N GLN A 81 18.92 -11.31 -2.88
CA GLN A 81 19.92 -10.64 -3.70
C GLN A 81 19.62 -10.76 -5.19
N GLY A 82 20.19 -9.84 -5.99
CA GLY A 82 20.08 -9.84 -7.45
C GLY A 82 18.79 -9.21 -8.01
N ALA A 83 17.88 -8.71 -7.15
CA ALA A 83 16.67 -8.00 -7.56
C ALA A 83 16.48 -6.72 -6.74
N VAL A 84 15.90 -5.70 -7.35
CA VAL A 84 15.41 -4.53 -6.62
C VAL A 84 14.10 -4.91 -5.90
N LEU A 85 13.99 -4.59 -4.61
CA LEU A 85 12.77 -4.81 -3.85
C LEU A 85 12.02 -3.48 -3.68
N PHE A 86 10.76 -3.47 -4.07
CA PHE A 86 9.81 -2.42 -3.73
C PHE A 86 8.95 -2.91 -2.57
N LEU A 87 9.24 -2.45 -1.35
CA LEU A 87 8.52 -2.82 -0.15
C LEU A 87 7.44 -1.76 0.15
N SER A 88 6.18 -2.10 -0.10
CA SER A 88 5.01 -1.33 0.30
C SER A 88 4.54 -1.85 1.65
N ILE A 89 4.76 -1.07 2.71
CA ILE A 89 4.45 -1.46 4.07
C ILE A 89 3.17 -0.73 4.50
N VAL A 90 2.17 -1.49 4.94
CA VAL A 90 0.87 -0.96 5.31
C VAL A 90 0.45 -1.43 6.71
N PRO A 91 -0.31 -0.59 7.47
CA PRO A 91 -0.83 -1.00 8.77
C PRO A 91 -1.70 -2.27 8.72
N SER A 92 -2.68 -2.30 7.83
CA SER A 92 -3.56 -3.45 7.59
C SER A 92 -4.21 -3.34 6.21
N ILE A 93 -4.21 -4.43 5.44
CA ILE A 93 -4.83 -4.49 4.11
C ILE A 93 -6.35 -4.31 4.14
N ASP A 94 -7.00 -4.49 5.28
CA ASP A 94 -8.45 -4.34 5.46
C ASP A 94 -8.91 -2.88 5.68
N THR A 95 -8.10 -1.88 5.27
CA THR A 95 -8.48 -0.47 5.36
C THR A 95 -8.32 0.25 4.02
N LYS A 96 -9.25 1.16 3.70
CA LYS A 96 -9.33 1.84 2.39
C LYS A 96 -8.00 2.50 1.96
N VAL A 97 -7.30 3.16 2.88
CA VAL A 97 -6.01 3.81 2.57
C VAL A 97 -4.94 2.78 2.21
N CYS A 98 -4.92 1.63 2.90
CA CYS A 98 -3.99 0.55 2.62
C CYS A 98 -4.34 -0.18 1.31
N GLU A 99 -5.63 -0.41 1.07
CA GLU A 99 -6.12 -0.91 -0.22
C GLU A 99 -5.64 -0.01 -1.36
N THR A 100 -5.87 1.32 -1.25
CA THR A 100 -5.44 2.28 -2.27
C THR A 100 -3.95 2.22 -2.54
N GLN A 101 -3.10 2.15 -1.50
CA GLN A 101 -1.65 2.00 -1.66
C GLN A 101 -1.28 0.69 -2.35
N THR A 102 -1.96 -0.42 -2.01
CA THR A 102 -1.69 -1.75 -2.57
C THR A 102 -2.22 -1.86 -4.01
N HIS A 103 -3.39 -1.29 -4.30
CA HIS A 103 -3.92 -1.17 -5.67
C HIS A 103 -2.97 -0.37 -6.56
N TYR A 104 -2.44 0.76 -6.06
CA TYR A 104 -1.44 1.51 -6.81
C TYR A 104 -0.21 0.66 -7.17
N LEU A 105 0.32 -0.10 -6.20
CA LEU A 105 1.48 -0.98 -6.41
C LEU A 105 1.19 -2.08 -7.44
N GLY A 106 0.01 -2.68 -7.42
CA GLY A 106 -0.39 -3.74 -8.34
C GLY A 106 -0.74 -3.22 -9.73
N GLU A 107 -1.72 -2.32 -9.81
CA GLU A 107 -2.29 -1.83 -11.07
C GLU A 107 -1.30 -1.01 -11.92
N GLN A 108 -0.32 -0.36 -11.30
CA GLN A 108 0.73 0.40 -12.00
C GLN A 108 2.03 -0.40 -12.18
N GLY A 109 1.97 -1.72 -11.99
CA GLY A 109 3.15 -2.59 -12.03
C GLY A 109 3.90 -2.61 -13.36
N ASP A 110 3.25 -2.33 -14.46
CA ASP A 110 3.82 -2.19 -15.79
C ASP A 110 4.77 -0.97 -15.94
N LYS A 111 4.68 0.02 -15.04
CA LYS A 111 5.62 1.12 -14.96
C LYS A 111 6.99 0.72 -14.39
N LEU A 112 7.10 -0.47 -13.80
CA LEU A 112 8.32 -0.99 -13.20
C LEU A 112 8.98 -2.04 -14.10
N PRO A 113 10.32 -2.04 -14.20
CA PRO A 113 11.04 -3.14 -14.82
C PRO A 113 10.70 -4.49 -14.18
N ALA A 114 10.72 -5.57 -14.98
CA ALA A 114 10.33 -6.92 -14.53
C ALA A 114 11.22 -7.50 -13.42
N ASP A 115 12.43 -6.98 -13.25
CA ASP A 115 13.37 -7.37 -12.18
C ASP A 115 13.07 -6.67 -10.84
N VAL A 116 12.16 -5.68 -10.80
CA VAL A 116 11.68 -5.08 -9.55
C VAL A 116 10.62 -5.99 -8.93
N LYS A 117 10.88 -6.49 -7.72
CA LYS A 117 9.96 -7.33 -6.97
C LYS A 117 9.01 -6.46 -6.15
N ARG A 118 7.72 -6.49 -6.46
CA ARG A 118 6.66 -5.77 -5.75
C ARG A 118 6.17 -6.58 -4.57
N ILE A 119 6.32 -6.04 -3.36
CA ILE A 119 6.04 -6.74 -2.11
C ILE A 119 5.18 -5.85 -1.21
N THR A 120 4.03 -6.34 -0.79
CA THR A 120 3.22 -5.72 0.28
C THR A 120 3.48 -6.44 1.59
N ILE A 121 3.76 -5.67 2.65
CA ILE A 121 4.03 -6.19 4.00
C ILE A 121 3.04 -5.58 4.99
N SER A 122 2.41 -6.43 5.80
CA SER A 122 1.51 -6.00 6.87
C SER A 122 1.56 -6.96 8.07
N ARG A 123 0.83 -6.60 9.14
CA ARG A 123 0.63 -7.47 10.30
C ARG A 123 -0.59 -8.39 10.17
N ASP A 124 -1.32 -8.27 9.05
CA ASP A 124 -2.42 -9.18 8.78
C ASP A 124 -1.94 -10.63 8.65
N THR A 125 -2.80 -11.57 8.98
CA THR A 125 -2.47 -12.99 8.80
C THR A 125 -2.28 -13.32 7.32
N PRO A 126 -1.46 -14.31 6.96
CA PRO A 126 -1.31 -14.76 5.57
C PRO A 126 -2.65 -15.08 4.89
N PHE A 127 -3.61 -15.61 5.64
CA PHE A 127 -4.95 -15.95 5.12
C PHE A 127 -5.73 -14.69 4.71
N ALA A 128 -5.67 -13.62 5.51
CA ALA A 128 -6.31 -12.35 5.18
C ALA A 128 -5.66 -11.71 3.95
N GLN A 129 -4.33 -11.73 3.87
CA GLN A 129 -3.58 -11.20 2.73
C GLN A 129 -3.94 -11.92 1.42
N ILE A 130 -4.04 -13.27 1.42
CA ILE A 130 -4.43 -14.03 0.22
C ILE A 130 -5.89 -13.80 -0.16
N ARG A 131 -6.79 -13.70 0.82
CA ARG A 131 -8.18 -13.34 0.52
C ARG A 131 -8.25 -11.98 -0.18
N PHE A 132 -7.60 -10.96 0.37
CA PHE A 132 -7.51 -9.63 -0.23
C PHE A 132 -6.93 -9.68 -1.65
N ALA A 133 -5.78 -10.35 -1.85
CA ALA A 133 -5.12 -10.44 -3.16
C ALA A 133 -6.06 -10.98 -4.25
N LYS A 134 -6.86 -12.00 -3.92
CA LYS A 134 -7.85 -12.59 -4.83
C LYS A 134 -9.03 -11.67 -5.10
N GLU A 135 -9.62 -11.09 -4.06
CA GLU A 135 -10.77 -10.18 -4.16
C GLU A 135 -10.41 -8.91 -4.94
N ALA A 136 -9.22 -8.36 -4.70
CA ALA A 136 -8.68 -7.20 -5.38
C ALA A 136 -8.07 -7.49 -6.77
N LYS A 137 -7.90 -8.78 -7.15
CA LYS A 137 -7.22 -9.23 -8.39
C LYS A 137 -5.78 -8.69 -8.51
N LEU A 138 -5.05 -8.72 -7.41
CA LEU A 138 -3.67 -8.25 -7.27
C LEU A 138 -2.73 -9.41 -6.90
N GLU A 139 -2.90 -10.57 -7.53
CA GLU A 139 -2.14 -11.80 -7.24
C GLU A 139 -0.70 -11.75 -7.79
N ASP A 140 -0.36 -10.77 -8.60
CA ASP A 140 0.99 -10.49 -9.12
C ASP A 140 1.87 -9.70 -8.14
N VAL A 141 1.29 -9.16 -7.06
CA VAL A 141 2.01 -8.60 -5.91
C VAL A 141 2.30 -9.71 -4.91
N ARG A 142 3.52 -9.77 -4.42
CA ARG A 142 3.88 -10.71 -3.35
C ARG A 142 3.45 -10.17 -2.00
N TYR A 143 2.80 -10.99 -1.17
CA TYR A 143 2.35 -10.61 0.17
C TYR A 143 3.16 -11.32 1.23
N LEU A 144 3.75 -10.55 2.15
CA LEU A 144 4.52 -11.06 3.28
C LEU A 144 3.91 -10.57 4.60
N SER A 145 3.75 -11.48 5.53
CA SER A 145 3.12 -11.21 6.82
C SER A 145 4.14 -11.22 7.96
N ASP A 146 4.11 -10.14 8.76
CA ASP A 146 4.86 -10.00 10.02
C ASP A 146 3.96 -10.32 11.24
N TYR A 147 2.94 -11.21 11.06
CA TYR A 147 1.85 -11.41 12.02
C TYR A 147 2.28 -12.01 13.35
N LYS A 148 3.32 -12.85 13.37
CA LYS A 148 3.79 -13.51 14.57
C LYS A 148 4.23 -12.47 15.63
N GLU A 149 5.53 -12.23 15.73
CA GLU A 149 6.11 -11.35 16.76
C GLU A 149 6.26 -9.89 16.34
N GLY A 150 6.08 -9.56 15.08
CA GLY A 150 6.39 -8.24 14.54
C GLY A 150 7.89 -7.98 14.52
N ALA A 151 8.68 -9.04 14.30
CA ALA A 151 10.13 -8.98 14.36
C ALA A 151 10.71 -8.11 13.25
N PHE A 152 10.17 -8.21 12.04
CA PHE A 152 10.58 -7.38 10.91
C PHE A 152 10.28 -5.91 11.19
N GLY A 153 9.04 -5.56 11.51
CA GLY A 153 8.65 -4.18 11.81
C GLY A 153 9.48 -3.57 12.94
N ARG A 154 9.74 -4.34 13.99
CA ARG A 154 10.59 -3.91 15.12
C ARG A 154 12.03 -3.67 14.68
N SER A 155 12.63 -4.58 13.90
CA SER A 155 14.03 -4.49 13.51
C SER A 155 14.33 -3.28 12.63
N ILE A 156 13.34 -2.82 11.83
CA ILE A 156 13.45 -1.65 10.96
C ILE A 156 12.82 -0.37 11.57
N GLY A 157 12.31 -0.45 12.80
CA GLY A 157 11.74 0.70 13.52
C GLY A 157 10.39 1.17 12.96
N LEU A 158 9.57 0.27 12.44
CA LEU A 158 8.25 0.58 11.89
C LEU A 158 7.09 -0.05 12.67
N LEU A 159 7.36 -0.80 13.74
CA LEU A 159 6.31 -1.38 14.58
C LEU A 159 5.73 -0.32 15.52
N ILE A 160 4.47 0.03 15.37
CA ILE A 160 3.74 0.94 16.28
C ILE A 160 3.56 0.23 17.62
N GLU A 161 4.04 0.83 18.72
CA GLU A 161 4.04 0.21 20.05
C GLU A 161 2.62 -0.12 20.55
N SER A 162 1.70 0.83 20.41
CA SER A 162 0.34 0.72 20.97
C SER A 162 -0.54 -0.27 20.21
N SER A 163 -0.61 -0.15 18.88
CA SER A 163 -1.50 -0.97 18.04
C SER A 163 -0.86 -2.28 17.57
N ARG A 164 0.45 -2.41 17.66
CA ARG A 164 1.21 -3.53 17.10
C ARG A 164 1.09 -3.66 15.57
N LEU A 165 0.60 -2.63 14.88
CA LEU A 165 0.58 -2.53 13.43
C LEU A 165 1.89 -1.93 12.91
N LEU A 166 2.10 -1.99 11.57
CA LEU A 166 3.24 -1.33 10.95
C LEU A 166 2.91 0.11 10.57
N ALA A 167 3.87 1.02 10.71
CA ALA A 167 3.75 2.37 10.18
C ALA A 167 3.77 2.33 8.64
N ARG A 168 2.87 3.10 8.01
CA ARG A 168 2.79 3.21 6.56
C ARG A 168 4.09 3.73 5.97
N SER A 169 4.65 2.98 5.04
CA SER A 169 5.93 3.36 4.43
C SER A 169 6.17 2.70 3.08
N VAL A 170 7.12 3.25 2.34
CA VAL A 170 7.74 2.62 1.17
C VAL A 170 9.25 2.56 1.40
N ILE A 171 9.84 1.39 1.15
CA ILE A 171 11.28 1.18 1.21
C ILE A 171 11.73 0.54 -0.11
N LEU A 172 12.77 1.09 -0.74
CA LEU A 172 13.42 0.47 -1.88
C LEU A 172 14.78 -0.07 -1.47
N VAL A 173 15.03 -1.30 -1.89
CA VAL A 173 16.27 -2.02 -1.61
C VAL A 173 16.90 -2.42 -2.93
N ASP A 174 18.21 -2.18 -3.07
CA ASP A 174 18.94 -2.51 -4.29
C ASP A 174 19.26 -4.02 -4.40
N LYS A 175 19.89 -4.40 -5.51
CA LYS A 175 20.31 -5.78 -5.81
C LYS A 175 21.32 -6.37 -4.80
N HIS A 176 21.93 -5.52 -3.97
CA HIS A 176 22.89 -5.90 -2.93
C HIS A 176 22.27 -5.94 -1.51
N GLY A 177 20.94 -5.77 -1.42
CA GLY A 177 20.21 -5.76 -0.14
C GLY A 177 20.36 -4.46 0.66
N VAL A 178 20.78 -3.35 0.02
CA VAL A 178 21.00 -2.05 0.66
C VAL A 178 19.79 -1.14 0.42
N VAL A 179 19.29 -0.51 1.48
CA VAL A 179 18.22 0.49 1.41
C VAL A 179 18.69 1.73 0.66
N ARG A 180 17.97 2.12 -0.39
CA ARG A 180 18.27 3.27 -1.23
C ARG A 180 17.21 4.37 -1.17
N TYR A 181 16.02 4.03 -0.78
CA TYR A 181 14.93 4.98 -0.57
C TYR A 181 14.11 4.53 0.63
N ILE A 182 13.65 5.49 1.42
CA ILE A 182 12.71 5.25 2.51
C ILE A 182 11.81 6.46 2.67
N GLN A 183 10.51 6.22 2.73
CA GLN A 183 9.50 7.19 3.14
C GLN A 183 8.61 6.54 4.18
N VAL A 184 8.61 7.07 5.40
CA VAL A 184 7.68 6.71 6.47
C VAL A 184 6.66 7.83 6.57
N VAL A 185 5.42 7.56 6.18
CA VAL A 185 4.35 8.56 6.13
C VAL A 185 4.07 9.12 7.52
N PRO A 186 4.20 10.45 7.73
CA PRO A 186 4.04 11.06 9.06
C PRO A 186 2.67 10.85 9.69
N ASP A 187 1.58 10.87 8.89
CA ASP A 187 0.25 10.49 9.36
C ASP A 187 -0.21 9.20 8.66
N THR A 188 -0.54 8.17 9.44
CA THR A 188 -0.91 6.85 8.90
C THR A 188 -2.19 6.84 8.07
N THR A 189 -2.96 7.93 8.05
CA THR A 189 -4.15 8.12 7.20
C THR A 189 -3.84 8.70 5.83
N HIS A 190 -2.60 9.17 5.60
CA HIS A 190 -2.13 9.68 4.32
C HIS A 190 -1.48 8.58 3.47
N LEU A 191 -1.30 8.83 2.18
CA LEU A 191 -0.58 7.98 1.25
C LEU A 191 0.87 8.46 1.08
N PRO A 192 1.81 7.57 0.78
CA PRO A 192 3.16 7.94 0.37
C PRO A 192 3.18 8.47 -1.06
N GLU A 193 4.30 9.13 -1.45
CA GLU A 193 4.57 9.55 -2.83
C GLU A 193 4.89 8.34 -3.73
N MET A 194 3.87 7.55 -4.09
CA MET A 194 4.05 6.33 -4.87
C MET A 194 4.70 6.60 -6.23
N GLU A 195 4.33 7.68 -6.95
CA GLU A 195 4.95 8.03 -8.25
C GLU A 195 6.46 8.25 -8.12
N LYS A 196 6.90 8.95 -7.08
CA LYS A 196 8.32 9.15 -6.80
C LYS A 196 9.01 7.83 -6.49
N ALA A 197 8.41 7.01 -5.63
CA ALA A 197 8.96 5.70 -5.30
C ALA A 197 9.09 4.79 -6.53
N PHE A 198 8.12 4.84 -7.46
CA PHE A 198 8.18 4.11 -8.74
C PHE A 198 9.34 4.59 -9.62
N ALA A 199 9.51 5.92 -9.75
CA ALA A 199 10.61 6.50 -10.52
C ALA A 199 11.98 6.10 -9.94
N GLU A 200 12.14 6.16 -8.62
CA GLU A 200 13.37 5.73 -7.92
C GLU A 200 13.63 4.23 -8.10
N ALA A 201 12.60 3.37 -7.99
CA ALA A 201 12.75 1.93 -8.20
C ALA A 201 13.18 1.60 -9.65
N ALA A 202 12.58 2.29 -10.64
CA ALA A 202 12.96 2.13 -12.04
C ALA A 202 14.40 2.61 -12.32
N ALA A 203 14.87 3.65 -11.61
CA ALA A 203 16.26 4.11 -11.68
C ALA A 203 17.23 3.09 -11.06
N LEU A 204 16.89 2.55 -9.87
CA LEU A 204 17.69 1.53 -9.18
C LEU A 204 17.84 0.24 -10.00
N ALA A 205 16.80 -0.17 -10.73
CA ALA A 205 16.84 -1.37 -11.56
C ALA A 205 17.86 -1.29 -12.71
N LYS A 206 18.19 -0.07 -13.17
CA LYS A 206 19.19 0.17 -14.22
C LYS A 206 20.64 0.11 -13.74
N LEU A 207 20.85 0.15 -12.43
CA LEU A 207 22.19 0.06 -11.84
C LEU A 207 22.70 -1.39 -11.91
N PRO A 208 24.01 -1.58 -12.09
CA PRO A 208 24.63 -2.91 -12.17
C PRO A 208 24.49 -3.71 -10.89
#